data_c785c25be4bbda2a0e49b094dfe297aa
#
_entry.id   c785c25be4bbda2a0e49b094dfe297aa
#
_cell.length_a   1.000
_cell.length_b   1.000
_cell.length_c   1.000
_cell.angle_alpha   90.00
_cell.angle_beta   90.00
_cell.angle_gamma   90.00
#
_symmetry.space_group_name_H-M   'P 1'
#
loop_
_entity.id
_entity.type
_entity.pdbx_description
1 polymer ?
#
loop_
_entity_poly.entity_id
_entity_poly.type
_entity_poly.pdbx_seq_one_letter_code
_entity_poly.pdbx_strand_id
1 'polypeptide(L)'
;MEKKLSIFDMLSAVNCNEHIEKKNGLTYLPWAWAWHMVKKLFPNATFIIYENPDGWPYWTDGRYCWVKTGVTIEGLEHIEYLPIMDHRNASIPYERLTTMDVNKAIQRSLTKAAARHGLGLYIYAGEDLPESEAEKAPEKPLEAAKPTRTRKSATAPEKPAETPANAKKGAVTDQNVKQLVEWACKAPEGPERDARVAKAKASYEWPGNLWEAFVSMVELS
;
A
#
# COMPACT_ATOMS: atom_id res chain seq x y z
N MET A 1 42.97 -13.18 -4.41
CA MET A 1 42.33 -11.90 -4.03
C MET A 1 40.85 -12.14 -3.95
N GLU A 2 40.26 -12.12 -2.78
CA GLU A 2 38.80 -12.18 -2.64
C GLU A 2 38.21 -10.89 -3.23
N LYS A 3 37.28 -11.03 -4.15
CA LYS A 3 36.58 -9.91 -4.76
C LYS A 3 35.67 -9.28 -3.69
N LYS A 4 36.02 -8.10 -3.18
CA LYS A 4 35.14 -7.34 -2.26
C LYS A 4 33.80 -7.10 -2.97
N LEU A 5 32.71 -7.62 -2.40
CA LEU A 5 31.36 -7.37 -2.91
C LEU A 5 31.06 -5.87 -2.92
N SER A 6 30.42 -5.40 -3.98
CA SER A 6 29.98 -4.02 -4.04
C SER A 6 28.78 -3.79 -3.11
N ILE A 7 28.49 -2.51 -2.79
CA ILE A 7 27.28 -2.12 -2.04
C ILE A 7 26.03 -2.71 -2.72
N PHE A 8 26.00 -2.60 -4.05
CA PHE A 8 24.89 -3.11 -4.86
C PHE A 8 24.76 -4.63 -4.76
N ASP A 9 25.85 -5.39 -4.84
CA ASP A 9 25.82 -6.85 -4.73
C ASP A 9 25.30 -7.28 -3.36
N MET A 10 25.74 -6.62 -2.28
CA MET A 10 25.30 -6.94 -0.92
C MET A 10 23.82 -6.62 -0.67
N LEU A 11 23.33 -5.48 -1.15
CA LEU A 11 21.94 -5.07 -0.94
C LEU A 11 20.98 -5.81 -1.89
N SER A 12 21.39 -6.09 -3.13
CA SER A 12 20.57 -6.85 -4.08
C SER A 12 20.41 -8.33 -3.70
N ALA A 13 21.33 -8.88 -2.92
CA ALA A 13 21.23 -10.24 -2.39
C ALA A 13 20.19 -10.38 -1.26
N VAL A 14 19.69 -9.27 -0.70
CA VAL A 14 18.69 -9.29 0.37
C VAL A 14 17.34 -9.69 -0.20
N ASN A 15 16.76 -10.78 0.32
CA ASN A 15 15.39 -11.19 -0.07
C ASN A 15 14.34 -10.30 0.65
N CYS A 16 13.65 -9.46 -0.11
CA CYS A 16 12.60 -8.59 0.40
C CYS A 16 11.19 -9.21 0.30
N ASN A 17 11.02 -10.38 -0.34
CA ASN A 17 9.71 -10.92 -0.72
C ASN A 17 8.75 -11.18 0.45
N GLU A 18 9.29 -11.52 1.62
CA GLU A 18 8.47 -11.79 2.83
C GLU A 18 7.99 -10.50 3.51
N HIS A 19 8.54 -9.36 3.12
CA HIS A 19 8.29 -8.06 3.75
C HIS A 19 7.57 -7.06 2.83
N ILE A 20 7.24 -7.49 1.61
CA ILE A 20 6.51 -6.63 0.67
C ILE A 20 5.02 -6.59 0.99
N GLU A 21 4.44 -5.42 0.83
CA GLU A 21 3.00 -5.19 0.94
C GLU A 21 2.44 -4.84 -0.44
N LYS A 22 1.32 -5.49 -0.81
CA LYS A 22 0.59 -5.14 -2.03
C LYS A 22 -0.58 -4.24 -1.70
N LYS A 23 -0.66 -3.08 -2.33
CA LYS A 23 -1.73 -2.12 -2.13
C LYS A 23 -2.09 -1.45 -3.45
N ASN A 24 -3.35 -1.52 -3.85
CA ASN A 24 -3.86 -0.93 -5.09
C ASN A 24 -3.07 -1.35 -6.36
N GLY A 25 -2.71 -2.63 -6.45
CA GLY A 25 -1.94 -3.16 -7.59
C GLY A 25 -0.45 -2.86 -7.56
N LEU A 26 0.03 -2.01 -6.64
CA LEU A 26 1.45 -1.71 -6.46
C LEU A 26 2.05 -2.51 -5.31
N THR A 27 3.33 -2.76 -5.43
CA THR A 27 4.14 -3.42 -4.41
C THR A 27 4.94 -2.38 -3.63
N TYR A 28 4.88 -2.45 -2.31
CA TYR A 28 5.58 -1.53 -1.42
C TYR A 28 6.51 -2.31 -0.50
N LEU A 29 7.70 -1.75 -0.29
CA LEU A 29 8.60 -2.18 0.76
C LEU A 29 8.44 -1.22 1.95
N PRO A 30 8.08 -1.70 3.17
CA PRO A 30 7.95 -0.85 4.35
C PRO A 30 9.25 -0.10 4.63
N TRP A 31 9.18 1.23 4.74
CA TRP A 31 10.36 2.09 4.90
C TRP A 31 11.21 1.72 6.13
N ALA A 32 10.55 1.37 7.24
CA ALA A 32 11.24 1.00 8.49
C ALA A 32 12.07 -0.27 8.33
N TRP A 33 11.53 -1.26 7.63
CA TRP A 33 12.25 -2.50 7.33
C TRP A 33 13.39 -2.24 6.35
N ALA A 34 13.14 -1.47 5.28
CA ALA A 34 14.18 -1.12 4.31
C ALA A 34 15.35 -0.40 4.99
N TRP A 35 15.07 0.60 5.84
CA TRP A 35 16.09 1.33 6.57
C TRP A 35 16.82 0.46 7.58
N HIS A 36 16.12 -0.44 8.29
CA HIS A 36 16.73 -1.42 9.19
C HIS A 36 17.75 -2.29 8.46
N MET A 37 17.43 -2.80 7.27
CA MET A 37 18.33 -3.63 6.48
C MET A 37 19.54 -2.86 5.98
N VAL A 38 19.36 -1.62 5.51
CA VAL A 38 20.47 -0.73 5.15
C VAL A 38 21.39 -0.51 6.34
N LYS A 39 20.87 -0.16 7.52
CA LYS A 39 21.67 0.08 8.73
C LYS A 39 22.35 -1.19 9.26
N LYS A 40 21.73 -2.34 9.09
CA LYS A 40 22.31 -3.63 9.49
C LYS A 40 23.56 -3.97 8.68
N LEU A 41 23.53 -3.72 7.37
CA LEU A 41 24.66 -3.99 6.47
C LEU A 41 25.68 -2.84 6.45
N PHE A 42 25.18 -1.61 6.55
CA PHE A 42 25.96 -0.38 6.49
C PHE A 42 25.64 0.54 7.67
N PRO A 43 26.21 0.33 8.85
CA PRO A 43 25.88 1.09 10.06
C PRO A 43 26.08 2.60 9.93
N ASN A 44 27.00 3.05 9.07
CA ASN A 44 27.31 4.46 8.82
C ASN A 44 26.43 5.09 7.71
N ALA A 45 25.50 4.35 7.11
CA ALA A 45 24.59 4.89 6.13
C ALA A 45 23.77 6.05 6.74
N THR A 46 23.57 7.10 5.96
CA THR A 46 22.79 8.29 6.33
C THR A 46 21.73 8.58 5.28
N PHE A 47 20.76 9.40 5.64
CA PHE A 47 19.80 9.94 4.69
C PHE A 47 19.67 11.44 4.86
N ILE A 48 19.18 12.09 3.83
CA ILE A 48 18.85 13.52 3.84
C ILE A 48 17.45 13.72 3.23
N ILE A 49 16.70 14.62 3.83
CA ILE A 49 15.49 15.20 3.26
C ILE A 49 15.87 16.60 2.83
N TYR A 50 15.84 16.85 1.53
CA TYR A 50 16.18 18.15 1.01
C TYR A 50 15.03 19.13 1.24
N GLU A 51 15.37 20.37 1.55
CA GLU A 51 14.43 21.46 1.70
C GLU A 51 14.56 22.44 0.53
N ASN A 52 13.45 23.04 0.14
CA ASN A 52 13.44 24.11 -0.83
C ASN A 52 14.04 25.40 -0.23
N PRO A 53 14.25 26.50 -1.00
CA PRO A 53 14.81 27.75 -0.46
C PRO A 53 14.02 28.39 0.69
N ASP A 54 12.72 28.05 0.82
CA ASP A 54 11.85 28.55 1.90
C ASP A 54 11.86 27.64 3.14
N GLY A 55 12.66 26.57 3.14
CA GLY A 55 12.77 25.59 4.25
C GLY A 55 11.66 24.56 4.28
N TRP A 56 10.91 24.35 3.19
CA TRP A 56 9.90 23.29 3.11
C TRP A 56 10.48 22.00 2.53
N PRO A 57 10.11 20.82 3.04
CA PRO A 57 10.61 19.53 2.56
C PRO A 57 9.94 19.07 1.25
N TYR A 58 9.44 19.97 0.44
CA TYR A 58 8.86 19.71 -0.86
C TYR A 58 9.05 20.89 -1.81
N TRP A 59 8.92 20.63 -3.10
CA TRP A 59 8.93 21.61 -4.19
C TRP A 59 7.59 21.63 -4.89
N THR A 60 7.29 22.71 -5.58
CA THR A 60 6.07 22.85 -6.38
C THR A 60 6.33 23.62 -7.66
N ASP A 61 5.59 23.27 -8.71
CA ASP A 61 5.48 24.04 -9.94
C ASP A 61 4.25 24.99 -9.93
N GLY A 62 3.62 25.15 -8.76
CA GLY A 62 2.39 25.92 -8.55
C GLY A 62 1.12 25.07 -8.76
N ARG A 63 1.21 23.89 -9.35
CA ARG A 63 0.10 22.98 -9.58
C ARG A 63 0.22 21.68 -8.80
N TYR A 64 1.41 21.07 -8.84
CA TYR A 64 1.72 19.81 -8.17
C TYR A 64 2.99 19.95 -7.34
N CYS A 65 3.20 18.95 -6.48
CA CYS A 65 4.33 18.94 -5.57
C CYS A 65 5.11 17.63 -5.66
N TRP A 66 6.41 17.72 -5.33
CA TRP A 66 7.29 16.56 -5.19
C TRP A 66 8.24 16.75 -4.02
N VAL A 67 8.78 15.64 -3.53
CA VAL A 67 9.83 15.61 -2.54
C VAL A 67 11.16 15.22 -3.18
N LYS A 68 12.28 15.62 -2.54
CA LYS A 68 13.62 15.21 -2.91
C LYS A 68 14.30 14.64 -1.68
N THR A 69 14.82 13.42 -1.79
CA THR A 69 15.54 12.75 -0.70
C THR A 69 16.82 12.12 -1.22
N GLY A 70 17.75 11.83 -0.32
CA GLY A 70 18.99 11.14 -0.62
C GLY A 70 19.30 10.08 0.41
N VAL A 71 19.91 8.98 -0.01
CA VAL A 71 20.50 7.96 0.86
C VAL A 71 21.97 7.82 0.50
N THR A 72 22.83 7.94 1.50
CA THR A 72 24.29 7.85 1.34
C THR A 72 24.81 6.59 2.03
N ILE A 73 25.52 5.74 1.29
CA ILE A 73 26.18 4.54 1.77
C ILE A 73 27.66 4.57 1.34
N GLU A 74 28.57 4.49 2.30
CA GLU A 74 30.03 4.54 2.06
C GLU A 74 30.48 5.71 1.17
N GLY A 75 29.82 6.88 1.33
CA GLY A 75 30.12 8.09 0.58
C GLY A 75 29.44 8.21 -0.79
N LEU A 76 28.78 7.18 -1.27
CA LEU A 76 27.94 7.22 -2.48
C LEU A 76 26.53 7.64 -2.10
N GLU A 77 26.05 8.74 -2.68
CA GLU A 77 24.68 9.20 -2.51
C GLU A 77 23.82 8.85 -3.73
N HIS A 78 22.64 8.29 -3.49
CA HIS A 78 21.57 8.20 -4.48
C HIS A 78 20.41 9.09 -4.10
N ILE A 79 20.06 9.99 -5.01
CA ILE A 79 18.96 10.95 -4.87
C ILE A 79 17.73 10.42 -5.58
N GLU A 80 16.57 10.60 -4.93
CA GLU A 80 15.26 10.29 -5.49
C GLU A 80 14.36 11.52 -5.48
N TYR A 81 13.62 11.71 -6.57
CA TYR A 81 12.55 12.69 -6.69
C TYR A 81 11.23 11.94 -6.80
N LEU A 82 10.28 12.21 -5.93
CA LEU A 82 9.00 11.53 -5.93
C LEU A 82 7.85 12.53 -5.95
N PRO A 83 6.93 12.45 -6.92
CA PRO A 83 5.68 13.22 -6.89
C PRO A 83 4.87 12.87 -5.64
N ILE A 84 4.18 13.87 -5.08
CA ILE A 84 3.26 13.64 -3.97
C ILE A 84 1.93 13.18 -4.55
N MET A 85 1.53 11.94 -4.23
CA MET A 85 0.43 11.23 -4.86
C MET A 85 -0.58 10.73 -3.84
N ASP A 86 -1.81 10.59 -4.27
CA ASP A 86 -2.90 9.98 -3.52
C ASP A 86 -2.81 8.43 -3.54
N HIS A 87 -3.84 7.78 -2.98
CA HIS A 87 -3.93 6.33 -2.93
C HIS A 87 -4.15 5.64 -4.29
N ARG A 88 -4.43 6.40 -5.35
CA ARG A 88 -4.58 5.95 -6.74
C ARG A 88 -3.34 6.28 -7.59
N ASN A 89 -2.26 6.74 -6.95
CA ASN A 89 -1.04 7.26 -7.59
C ASN A 89 -1.27 8.46 -8.52
N ALA A 90 -2.38 9.19 -8.35
CA ALA A 90 -2.59 10.47 -9.01
C ALA A 90 -1.92 11.59 -8.21
N SER A 91 -1.24 12.50 -8.89
CA SER A 91 -0.61 13.66 -8.25
C SER A 91 -1.63 14.50 -7.50
N ILE A 92 -1.33 14.87 -6.26
CA ILE A 92 -2.19 15.72 -5.43
C ILE A 92 -1.96 17.18 -5.83
N PRO A 93 -3.02 17.93 -6.19
CA PRO A 93 -2.91 19.36 -6.43
C PRO A 93 -2.38 20.12 -5.20
N TYR A 94 -1.54 21.14 -5.41
CA TYR A 94 -0.93 21.93 -4.34
C TYR A 94 -1.92 22.45 -3.31
N GLU A 95 -3.08 22.93 -3.76
CA GLU A 95 -4.13 23.48 -2.91
C GLU A 95 -4.77 22.45 -1.95
N ARG A 96 -4.61 21.16 -2.24
CA ARG A 96 -5.14 20.04 -1.45
C ARG A 96 -4.07 19.27 -0.69
N LEU A 97 -2.81 19.74 -0.77
CA LEU A 97 -1.68 19.09 -0.14
C LEU A 97 -1.78 19.15 1.38
N THR A 98 -1.57 18.01 2.03
CA THR A 98 -1.49 17.93 3.48
C THR A 98 -0.09 17.53 3.94
N THR A 99 0.28 17.87 5.17
CA THR A 99 1.57 17.45 5.78
C THR A 99 1.70 15.92 5.86
N MET A 100 0.57 15.20 5.98
CA MET A 100 0.56 13.74 5.95
C MET A 100 0.94 13.18 4.58
N ASP A 101 0.51 13.83 3.49
CA ASP A 101 0.85 13.40 2.13
C ASP A 101 2.33 13.68 1.85
N VAL A 102 2.85 14.82 2.32
CA VAL A 102 4.30 15.12 2.27
C VAL A 102 5.10 14.05 3.01
N ASN A 103 4.72 13.73 4.26
CA ASN A 103 5.43 12.73 5.05
C ASN A 103 5.40 11.34 4.39
N LYS A 104 4.26 10.91 3.85
CA LYS A 104 4.14 9.63 3.10
C LYS A 104 5.07 9.62 1.88
N ALA A 105 5.11 10.72 1.13
CA ALA A 105 5.96 10.84 -0.04
C ALA A 105 7.45 10.79 0.35
N ILE A 106 7.86 11.44 1.44
CA ILE A 106 9.24 11.39 1.97
C ILE A 106 9.64 9.94 2.27
N GLN A 107 8.80 9.18 3.00
CA GLN A 107 9.12 7.78 3.35
C GLN A 107 9.24 6.89 2.12
N ARG A 108 8.35 7.05 1.14
CA ARG A 108 8.42 6.32 -0.15
C ARG A 108 9.66 6.72 -0.94
N SER A 109 10.00 7.99 -0.99
CA SER A 109 11.17 8.51 -1.69
C SER A 109 12.47 7.97 -1.08
N LEU A 110 12.61 7.95 0.24
CA LEU A 110 13.76 7.36 0.94
C LEU A 110 13.90 5.86 0.65
N THR A 111 12.79 5.12 0.60
CA THR A 111 12.82 3.69 0.26
C THR A 111 13.28 3.47 -1.18
N LYS A 112 12.84 4.29 -2.15
CA LYS A 112 13.31 4.25 -3.53
C LYS A 112 14.78 4.66 -3.66
N ALA A 113 15.22 5.67 -2.92
CA ALA A 113 16.64 6.05 -2.86
C ALA A 113 17.52 4.88 -2.33
N ALA A 114 17.06 4.17 -1.31
CA ALA A 114 17.72 2.95 -0.82
C ALA A 114 17.71 1.83 -1.86
N ALA A 115 16.62 1.67 -2.62
CA ALA A 115 16.53 0.69 -3.69
C ALA A 115 17.54 0.93 -4.83
N ARG A 116 17.91 2.18 -5.11
CA ARG A 116 18.96 2.50 -6.08
C ARG A 116 20.34 1.97 -5.68
N HIS A 117 20.57 1.71 -4.39
CA HIS A 117 21.75 1.01 -3.90
C HIS A 117 21.65 -0.53 -4.04
N GLY A 118 20.51 -1.06 -4.50
CA GLY A 118 20.28 -2.49 -4.74
C GLY A 118 19.16 -3.11 -3.89
N LEU A 119 18.76 -2.51 -2.76
CA LEU A 119 17.80 -3.10 -1.83
C LEU A 119 16.40 -3.20 -2.44
N GLY A 120 15.99 -4.43 -2.82
CA GLY A 120 14.66 -4.67 -3.36
C GLY A 120 14.37 -3.90 -4.67
N LEU A 121 15.38 -3.58 -5.46
CA LEU A 121 15.22 -2.83 -6.72
C LEU A 121 14.21 -3.49 -7.66
N TYR A 122 14.15 -4.82 -7.68
CA TYR A 122 13.23 -5.61 -8.50
C TYR A 122 11.74 -5.37 -8.17
N ILE A 123 11.44 -4.86 -6.97
CA ILE A 123 10.05 -4.56 -6.54
C ILE A 123 9.47 -3.42 -7.38
N TYR A 124 10.32 -2.51 -7.82
CA TYR A 124 9.94 -1.33 -8.60
C TYR A 124 10.05 -1.54 -10.12
N ALA A 125 10.42 -2.75 -10.55
CA ALA A 125 10.47 -3.07 -11.98
C ALA A 125 9.05 -3.02 -12.58
N GLY A 126 8.85 -2.16 -13.57
CA GLY A 126 7.56 -1.94 -14.23
C GLY A 126 6.69 -0.82 -13.66
N GLU A 127 7.11 -0.15 -12.57
CA GLU A 127 6.33 0.97 -12.00
C GLU A 127 6.17 2.15 -12.98
N ASP A 128 7.16 2.35 -13.84
CA ASP A 128 7.20 3.47 -14.81
C ASP A 128 6.79 3.05 -16.23
N LEU A 129 6.29 1.81 -16.41
CA LEU A 129 5.80 1.36 -17.72
C LEU A 129 4.44 2.00 -18.02
N PRO A 130 4.18 2.38 -19.30
CA PRO A 130 2.86 2.79 -19.75
C PRO A 130 1.80 1.73 -19.39
N GLU A 131 0.60 2.15 -18.99
CA GLU A 131 -0.48 1.23 -18.57
C GLU A 131 -0.77 0.12 -19.58
N SER A 132 -0.58 0.39 -20.89
CA SER A 132 -0.72 -0.59 -21.97
C SER A 132 0.32 -1.70 -21.97
N GLU A 133 1.45 -1.52 -21.30
CA GLU A 133 2.53 -2.51 -21.20
C GLU A 133 2.61 -3.19 -19.83
N ALA A 134 2.10 -2.56 -18.78
CA ALA A 134 2.03 -3.14 -17.44
C ALA A 134 1.16 -4.40 -17.38
N GLU A 135 0.15 -4.53 -18.26
CA GLU A 135 -0.67 -5.75 -18.39
C GLU A 135 0.05 -6.91 -19.09
N LYS A 136 1.24 -6.69 -19.68
CA LYS A 136 2.00 -7.68 -20.46
C LYS A 136 3.21 -8.26 -19.73
N ALA A 137 3.48 -7.88 -18.49
CA ALA A 137 4.53 -8.52 -17.68
C ALA A 137 4.16 -10.00 -17.46
N PRO A 138 5.02 -10.97 -17.79
CA PRO A 138 4.64 -12.37 -17.80
C PRO A 138 4.34 -12.89 -16.40
N GLU A 139 3.08 -13.18 -16.13
CA GLU A 139 2.73 -14.14 -15.08
C GLU A 139 3.33 -15.49 -15.45
N LYS A 140 4.15 -16.05 -14.59
CA LYS A 140 4.61 -17.43 -14.74
C LYS A 140 3.42 -18.39 -14.74
N PRO A 141 3.42 -19.40 -15.62
CA PRO A 141 2.22 -20.22 -15.86
C PRO A 141 1.92 -21.14 -14.68
N LEU A 142 0.68 -21.15 -14.25
CA LEU A 142 0.05 -22.28 -13.60
C LEU A 142 -1.10 -22.76 -14.51
N GLU A 143 -1.02 -24.04 -14.84
CA GLU A 143 -1.78 -24.80 -15.85
C GLU A 143 -3.30 -24.77 -15.70
N ALA A 144 -3.91 -24.65 -16.86
CA ALA A 144 -5.12 -25.28 -17.41
C ALA A 144 -6.40 -25.48 -16.59
N ALA A 145 -7.50 -24.86 -17.01
CA ALA A 145 -8.61 -25.47 -17.75
C ALA A 145 -9.72 -24.47 -18.08
N LYS A 146 -10.12 -24.46 -19.37
CA LYS A 146 -11.23 -23.73 -20.03
C LYS A 146 -12.60 -24.39 -19.73
N PRO A 147 -13.80 -23.88 -20.18
CA PRO A 147 -14.05 -22.88 -21.23
C PRO A 147 -15.23 -21.89 -21.05
N THR A 148 -15.14 -20.80 -21.78
CA THR A 148 -16.14 -20.03 -22.58
C THR A 148 -17.62 -19.90 -22.17
N ARG A 149 -18.16 -18.67 -22.05
CA ARG A 149 -19.22 -18.17 -22.96
C ARG A 149 -19.66 -16.70 -22.72
N THR A 150 -19.52 -15.92 -23.79
CA THR A 150 -20.39 -14.88 -24.41
C THR A 150 -21.12 -13.80 -23.58
N ARG A 151 -20.71 -12.59 -23.87
CA ARG A 151 -21.33 -11.28 -24.07
C ARG A 151 -22.87 -11.20 -24.06
N LYS A 152 -23.44 -10.24 -23.29
CA LYS A 152 -24.43 -9.25 -23.82
C LYS A 152 -24.52 -7.99 -22.94
N SER A 153 -24.61 -6.89 -23.65
CA SER A 153 -24.76 -5.48 -23.27
C SER A 153 -26.10 -5.20 -22.59
N ALA A 154 -26.16 -4.28 -21.63
CA ALA A 154 -26.90 -3.03 -21.67
C ALA A 154 -27.24 -2.46 -20.26
N THR A 155 -27.08 -1.13 -20.16
CA THR A 155 -27.77 -0.13 -19.30
C THR A 155 -27.57 -0.14 -17.77
N ALA A 156 -26.97 0.96 -17.29
CA ALA A 156 -27.03 1.42 -15.89
C ALA A 156 -28.49 1.80 -15.51
N PRO A 157 -28.80 1.74 -14.20
CA PRO A 157 -28.63 2.93 -13.37
C PRO A 157 -28.23 2.65 -11.90
N GLU A 158 -27.69 3.72 -11.34
CA GLU A 158 -27.67 4.15 -9.92
C GLU A 158 -27.13 3.23 -8.79
N LYS A 159 -26.16 3.82 -8.12
CA LYS A 159 -25.35 3.45 -6.99
C LYS A 159 -26.18 3.27 -5.70
N PRO A 160 -25.88 2.25 -4.91
CA PRO A 160 -25.83 2.38 -3.46
C PRO A 160 -24.46 1.99 -2.89
N ALA A 161 -24.13 2.64 -1.79
CA ALA A 161 -22.92 2.63 -0.99
C ALA A 161 -22.09 1.33 -0.95
N GLU A 162 -20.78 1.49 -1.22
CA GLU A 162 -19.80 0.43 -1.24
C GLU A 162 -19.58 -0.19 0.14
N THR A 163 -19.73 -1.50 0.16
CA THR A 163 -19.29 -2.42 1.21
C THR A 163 -17.79 -2.67 1.03
N PRO A 164 -16.96 -2.79 2.08
CA PRO A 164 -15.60 -3.28 1.92
C PRO A 164 -15.65 -4.78 1.58
N ALA A 165 -15.50 -5.09 0.30
CA ALA A 165 -15.36 -6.46 -0.20
C ALA A 165 -13.90 -6.67 -0.60
N ASN A 166 -13.24 -7.45 0.16
CA ASN A 166 -12.26 -8.51 -0.13
C ASN A 166 -11.27 -8.66 1.03
N ALA A 167 -11.74 -9.27 2.11
CA ALA A 167 -10.85 -9.90 3.07
C ALA A 167 -11.19 -11.41 3.08
N LYS A 168 -10.16 -12.25 2.91
CA LYS A 168 -10.19 -13.65 3.33
C LYS A 168 -10.88 -13.70 4.70
N LYS A 169 -11.75 -14.70 4.96
CA LYS A 169 -12.39 -14.90 6.26
C LYS A 169 -11.36 -14.72 7.37
N GLY A 170 -11.31 -13.53 7.94
CA GLY A 170 -10.47 -13.21 9.08
C GLY A 170 -11.23 -13.48 10.35
N ALA A 171 -10.57 -14.01 11.36
CA ALA A 171 -11.17 -14.19 12.67
C ALA A 171 -11.49 -12.80 13.28
N VAL A 172 -12.69 -12.64 13.83
CA VAL A 172 -13.11 -11.44 14.53
C VAL A 172 -12.35 -11.33 15.86
N THR A 173 -11.93 -10.14 16.21
CA THR A 173 -11.30 -9.80 17.50
C THR A 173 -12.21 -8.84 18.27
N ASP A 174 -12.00 -8.69 19.56
CA ASP A 174 -12.77 -7.74 20.41
C ASP A 174 -12.75 -6.30 19.87
N GLN A 175 -11.66 -5.89 19.21
CA GLN A 175 -11.56 -4.57 18.58
C GLN A 175 -12.45 -4.44 17.34
N ASN A 176 -12.59 -5.54 16.56
CA ASN A 176 -13.36 -5.53 15.34
C ASN A 176 -14.87 -5.64 15.59
N VAL A 177 -15.30 -6.24 16.71
CA VAL A 177 -16.72 -6.35 17.07
C VAL A 177 -17.38 -4.98 17.10
N LYS A 178 -16.78 -3.99 17.77
CA LYS A 178 -17.32 -2.63 17.88
C LYS A 178 -17.51 -1.96 16.52
N GLN A 179 -16.55 -2.12 15.61
CA GLN A 179 -16.63 -1.57 14.25
C GLN A 179 -17.72 -2.26 13.42
N LEU A 180 -17.91 -3.56 13.60
CA LEU A 180 -18.97 -4.32 12.94
C LEU A 180 -20.36 -3.94 13.48
N VAL A 181 -20.50 -3.70 14.77
CA VAL A 181 -21.74 -3.18 15.39
C VAL A 181 -22.07 -1.80 14.79
N GLU A 182 -21.12 -0.88 14.80
CA GLU A 182 -21.32 0.47 14.22
C GLU A 182 -21.72 0.39 12.74
N TRP A 183 -21.10 -0.51 11.97
CA TRP A 183 -21.47 -0.72 10.56
C TRP A 183 -22.87 -1.31 10.40
N ALA A 184 -23.28 -2.27 11.24
CA ALA A 184 -24.61 -2.84 11.20
C ALA A 184 -25.69 -1.80 11.58
N CYS A 185 -25.44 -1.02 12.62
CA CYS A 185 -26.36 0.01 13.15
C CYS A 185 -26.44 1.28 12.29
N LYS A 186 -25.58 1.45 11.27
CA LYS A 186 -25.78 2.49 10.23
C LYS A 186 -27.02 2.26 9.37
N ALA A 187 -27.58 1.04 9.36
CA ALA A 187 -28.89 0.78 8.76
C ALA A 187 -30.00 1.02 9.78
N PRO A 188 -31.16 1.52 9.37
CA PRO A 188 -32.33 1.60 10.24
C PRO A 188 -32.74 0.20 10.70
N GLU A 189 -33.43 0.12 11.84
CA GLU A 189 -33.99 -1.14 12.31
C GLU A 189 -34.92 -1.77 11.25
N GLY A 190 -34.81 -3.08 11.07
CA GLY A 190 -35.59 -3.83 10.12
C GLY A 190 -34.77 -4.66 9.13
N PRO A 191 -35.36 -5.03 7.98
CA PRO A 191 -34.79 -6.02 7.05
C PRO A 191 -33.38 -5.67 6.55
N GLU A 192 -33.04 -4.39 6.47
CA GLU A 192 -31.72 -3.95 6.02
C GLU A 192 -30.64 -4.19 7.08
N ARG A 193 -30.95 -3.91 8.37
CA ARG A 193 -30.06 -4.21 9.50
C ARG A 193 -29.86 -5.72 9.63
N ASP A 194 -30.93 -6.51 9.50
CA ASP A 194 -30.89 -7.98 9.55
C ASP A 194 -30.00 -8.55 8.44
N ALA A 195 -30.11 -8.00 7.22
CA ALA A 195 -29.27 -8.40 6.10
C ALA A 195 -27.77 -8.09 6.36
N ARG A 196 -27.44 -6.99 7.03
CA ARG A 196 -26.05 -6.67 7.42
C ARG A 196 -25.53 -7.61 8.49
N VAL A 197 -26.35 -7.94 9.49
CA VAL A 197 -26.01 -8.92 10.53
C VAL A 197 -25.75 -10.30 9.90
N ALA A 198 -26.63 -10.77 9.02
CA ALA A 198 -26.44 -12.03 8.29
C ALA A 198 -25.17 -12.02 7.45
N LYS A 199 -24.87 -10.91 6.79
CA LYS A 199 -23.64 -10.73 6.00
C LYS A 199 -22.39 -10.77 6.87
N ALA A 200 -22.39 -10.14 8.05
CA ALA A 200 -21.29 -10.21 8.99
C ALA A 200 -21.03 -11.66 9.43
N LYS A 201 -22.08 -12.42 9.75
CA LYS A 201 -21.97 -13.83 10.12
C LYS A 201 -21.30 -14.67 9.03
N ALA A 202 -21.68 -14.45 7.78
CA ALA A 202 -21.18 -15.21 6.64
C ALA A 202 -19.74 -14.85 6.23
N SER A 203 -19.30 -13.61 6.50
CA SER A 203 -18.04 -13.06 6.02
C SER A 203 -16.85 -13.27 6.94
N TYR A 204 -17.10 -13.54 8.23
CA TYR A 204 -16.05 -13.64 9.26
C TYR A 204 -16.13 -14.96 10.02
N GLU A 205 -14.99 -15.37 10.60
CA GLU A 205 -14.94 -16.42 11.60
C GLU A 205 -15.09 -15.76 12.99
N TRP A 206 -16.01 -16.32 13.80
CA TRP A 206 -16.37 -15.77 15.12
C TRP A 206 -15.85 -16.69 16.23
N PRO A 207 -14.63 -16.48 16.75
CA PRO A 207 -14.09 -17.30 17.82
C PRO A 207 -14.77 -17.02 19.15
N GLY A 208 -14.96 -18.07 19.96
CA GLY A 208 -15.54 -17.96 21.30
C GLY A 208 -16.99 -17.44 21.26
N ASN A 209 -17.30 -16.49 22.14
CA ASN A 209 -18.62 -15.86 22.31
C ASN A 209 -18.76 -14.51 21.57
N LEU A 210 -17.84 -14.17 20.68
CA LEU A 210 -17.85 -12.87 20.00
C LEU A 210 -19.06 -12.66 19.09
N TRP A 211 -19.63 -13.74 18.53
CA TRP A 211 -20.88 -13.63 17.77
C TRP A 211 -22.05 -13.20 18.64
N GLU A 212 -22.21 -13.81 19.82
CA GLU A 212 -23.28 -13.50 20.77
C GLU A 212 -23.12 -12.06 21.28
N ALA A 213 -21.91 -11.63 21.57
CA ALA A 213 -21.61 -10.27 21.97
C ALA A 213 -21.96 -9.27 20.86
N PHE A 214 -21.63 -9.56 19.59
CA PHE A 214 -21.98 -8.72 18.45
C PHE A 214 -23.50 -8.57 18.31
N VAL A 215 -24.25 -9.68 18.29
CA VAL A 215 -25.73 -9.65 18.14
C VAL A 215 -26.36 -8.85 19.28
N SER A 216 -25.97 -9.13 20.53
CA SER A 216 -26.48 -8.41 21.69
C SER A 216 -26.22 -6.90 21.65
N MET A 217 -25.04 -6.48 21.15
CA MET A 217 -24.73 -5.05 20.97
C MET A 217 -25.57 -4.39 19.87
N VAL A 218 -25.85 -5.12 18.78
CA VAL A 218 -26.70 -4.59 17.69
C VAL A 218 -28.17 -4.46 18.12
N GLU A 219 -28.67 -5.39 18.95
CA GLU A 219 -30.05 -5.34 19.45
C GLU A 219 -30.27 -4.24 20.50
N LEU A 220 -29.19 -3.81 21.19
CA LEU A 220 -29.23 -2.76 22.19
C LEU A 220 -28.96 -1.35 21.62
N SER A 221 -28.68 -1.24 20.32
CA SER A 221 -28.31 0.00 19.62
C SER A 221 -29.41 0.45 18.65
#